data_c834dbffea76ce7a6c1934ced1898bbc
#
_entry.id   c834dbffea76ce7a6c1934ced1898bbc
#
_cell.length_a   1.000
_cell.length_b   1.000
_cell.length_c   1.000
_cell.angle_alpha   90.00
_cell.angle_beta   90.00
_cell.angle_gamma   90.00
#
_symmetry.space_group_name_H-M   'P 1'
#
loop_
_entity.id
_entity.type
_entity.pdbx_description
1 polymer ?
#
loop_
_entity_poly.entity_id
_entity_poly.type
_entity_poly.pdbx_seq_one_letter_code
_entity_poly.pdbx_strand_id
1 'polypeptide(L)'
;MTSDEIKDKIKQIHAIPLKDIIEMYGGTFYNGGKQFSHPSLGYEKTPSGFIYARNGKEHWKHFKEGIGGDAIDFVQMVTGKEKIDAINSILGHENNFIINEAENKERLIREQKEKADKDRKKMFAILKNSVPLIESNLGMSYFINRKIDQAALKLQDPNIEIRVNSFKSKEGKEINNIVYLFKGKAKNNSHRFVLMKGIDKDGNKNGVKLNLGNSRPVIHQSEYNKPFIICEGIEDSLSAKELGYKNFIDLNSTSNINFLMNSMNICRKWFLNNSFEVCLDNDKAGREAIKKLKTFCNIIDPSELAGVKKYFNNVINHPGDTDNVKAIKDTLKIMGKFNDIKDCNQEELAVITRSLSILLPEDYFKDYGNTFKIKDSEYEGIIEELGLNDLNDIVLETKNDFDKVVDSLLDIKLEREVAKQR
;
A
#
# COMPACT_ATOMS: atom_id res chain seq x y z
N MET A 1 2.08 23.76 26.54
CA MET A 1 1.03 22.75 26.38
C MET A 1 1.67 21.37 26.58
N THR A 2 1.12 20.55 27.46
CA THR A 2 1.64 19.21 27.74
C THR A 2 1.27 18.23 26.61
N SER A 3 1.95 17.09 26.51
CA SER A 3 1.64 16.06 25.51
C SER A 3 0.20 15.53 25.61
N ASP A 4 -0.32 15.45 26.84
CA ASP A 4 -1.69 14.94 27.08
C ASP A 4 -2.76 15.98 26.74
N GLU A 5 -2.53 17.25 27.02
CA GLU A 5 -3.40 18.34 26.54
C GLU A 5 -3.50 18.36 25.01
N ILE A 6 -2.39 18.09 24.30
CA ILE A 6 -2.40 18.01 22.83
C ILE A 6 -3.24 16.83 22.35
N LYS A 7 -3.09 15.64 22.98
CA LYS A 7 -3.88 14.45 22.63
C LYS A 7 -5.37 14.67 22.81
N ASP A 8 -5.76 15.29 23.92
CA ASP A 8 -7.18 15.58 24.19
C ASP A 8 -7.76 16.57 23.18
N LYS A 9 -7.01 17.61 22.82
CA LYS A 9 -7.41 18.55 21.77
C LYS A 9 -7.55 17.88 20.40
N ILE A 10 -6.61 17.01 20.03
CA ILE A 10 -6.69 16.22 18.78
C ILE A 10 -7.93 15.33 18.78
N LYS A 11 -8.25 14.72 19.93
CA LYS A 11 -9.45 13.90 20.09
C LYS A 11 -10.73 14.71 19.86
N GLN A 12 -10.81 15.93 20.42
CA GLN A 12 -11.90 16.86 20.21
C GLN A 12 -12.06 17.20 18.73
N ILE A 13 -10.96 17.55 18.04
CA ILE A 13 -10.99 17.86 16.60
C ILE A 13 -11.52 16.68 15.77
N HIS A 14 -11.10 15.45 16.08
CA HIS A 14 -11.58 14.26 15.38
C HIS A 14 -13.07 13.94 15.64
N ALA A 15 -13.69 14.58 16.65
CA ALA A 15 -15.12 14.49 16.89
C ALA A 15 -15.92 15.45 15.99
N ILE A 16 -15.29 16.48 15.41
CA ILE A 16 -15.90 17.39 14.46
C ILE A 16 -15.95 16.73 13.08
N PRO A 17 -17.08 16.73 12.36
CA PRO A 17 -17.11 16.24 10.99
C PRO A 17 -16.10 16.99 10.11
N LEU A 18 -15.26 16.26 9.40
CA LEU A 18 -14.22 16.84 8.55
C LEU A 18 -14.81 17.76 7.47
N LYS A 19 -16.01 17.43 6.98
CA LYS A 19 -16.76 18.27 6.05
C LYS A 19 -16.94 19.69 6.61
N ASP A 20 -17.36 19.81 7.88
CA ASP A 20 -17.65 21.10 8.50
C ASP A 20 -16.37 21.94 8.64
N ILE A 21 -15.26 21.28 8.96
CA ILE A 21 -13.94 21.92 9.00
C ILE A 21 -13.52 22.39 7.60
N ILE A 22 -13.65 21.55 6.57
CA ILE A 22 -13.31 21.93 5.20
C ILE A 22 -14.15 23.11 4.71
N GLU A 23 -15.47 23.11 4.97
CA GLU A 23 -16.37 24.21 4.63
C GLU A 23 -16.00 25.52 5.37
N MET A 24 -15.67 25.43 6.66
CA MET A 24 -15.22 26.57 7.46
C MET A 24 -13.99 27.25 6.88
N TYR A 25 -13.06 26.46 6.35
CA TYR A 25 -11.84 27.00 5.74
C TYR A 25 -11.98 27.27 4.24
N GLY A 26 -13.20 27.34 3.71
CA GLY A 26 -13.49 27.81 2.36
C GLY A 26 -13.60 26.71 1.29
N GLY A 27 -13.68 25.46 1.70
CA GLY A 27 -13.95 24.35 0.78
C GLY A 27 -15.40 24.33 0.31
N THR A 28 -15.62 23.92 -0.93
CA THR A 28 -16.94 23.76 -1.54
C THR A 28 -17.20 22.29 -1.83
N PHE A 29 -18.36 21.77 -1.41
CA PHE A 29 -18.74 20.39 -1.57
C PHE A 29 -19.66 20.12 -2.76
N TYR A 30 -19.51 18.94 -3.36
CA TYR A 30 -20.25 18.44 -4.51
C TYR A 30 -20.69 16.98 -4.27
N ASN A 31 -21.55 16.47 -5.13
CA ASN A 31 -21.97 15.06 -5.15
C ASN A 31 -22.44 14.53 -3.77
N GLY A 32 -23.30 15.28 -3.10
CA GLY A 32 -23.84 14.87 -1.81
C GLY A 32 -22.83 14.92 -0.66
N GLY A 33 -21.85 15.81 -0.74
CA GLY A 33 -20.89 16.07 0.34
C GLY A 33 -19.70 15.11 0.39
N LYS A 34 -19.44 14.35 -0.69
CA LYS A 34 -18.32 13.40 -0.73
C LYS A 34 -17.11 13.93 -1.47
N GLN A 35 -17.33 14.84 -2.42
CA GLN A 35 -16.26 15.48 -3.18
C GLN A 35 -16.18 16.95 -2.79
N PHE A 36 -14.98 17.49 -2.78
CA PHE A 36 -14.79 18.92 -2.50
C PHE A 36 -13.69 19.51 -3.39
N SER A 37 -13.78 20.85 -3.58
CA SER A 37 -12.71 21.69 -4.10
C SER A 37 -12.31 22.71 -3.06
N HIS A 38 -11.09 23.21 -3.13
CA HIS A 38 -10.61 24.28 -2.26
C HIS A 38 -9.70 25.23 -3.07
N PRO A 39 -9.79 26.56 -2.91
CA PRO A 39 -8.97 27.51 -3.66
C PRO A 39 -7.47 27.27 -3.56
N SER A 40 -6.96 26.87 -2.39
CA SER A 40 -5.52 26.54 -2.19
C SER A 40 -5.05 25.29 -2.93
N LEU A 41 -5.98 24.49 -3.47
CA LEU A 41 -5.67 23.28 -4.28
C LEU A 41 -5.76 23.55 -5.79
N GLY A 42 -5.94 24.82 -6.16
CA GLY A 42 -6.07 25.25 -7.53
C GLY A 42 -7.48 25.12 -8.09
N TYR A 43 -7.68 25.72 -9.28
CA TYR A 43 -8.96 25.64 -9.98
C TYR A 43 -9.14 24.30 -10.69
N GLU A 44 -10.28 23.65 -10.44
CA GLU A 44 -10.62 22.37 -11.03
C GLU A 44 -12.02 22.39 -11.64
N LYS A 45 -12.14 21.94 -12.91
CA LYS A 45 -13.46 21.71 -13.55
C LYS A 45 -14.23 20.58 -12.87
N THR A 46 -13.50 19.57 -12.37
CA THR A 46 -14.06 18.42 -11.65
C THR A 46 -13.33 18.31 -10.32
N PRO A 47 -14.05 18.40 -9.18
CA PRO A 47 -13.43 18.32 -7.86
C PRO A 47 -12.68 16.99 -7.66
N SER A 48 -11.43 17.05 -7.22
CA SER A 48 -10.58 15.87 -6.96
C SER A 48 -10.29 15.66 -5.47
N GLY A 49 -10.83 16.49 -4.60
CA GLY A 49 -10.83 16.29 -3.16
C GLY A 49 -11.95 15.33 -2.72
N PHE A 50 -11.64 14.38 -1.81
CA PHE A 50 -12.57 13.39 -1.28
C PHE A 50 -12.42 13.24 0.22
N ILE A 51 -13.55 13.01 0.94
CA ILE A 51 -13.53 12.56 2.32
C ILE A 51 -13.81 11.05 2.36
N TYR A 52 -13.07 10.34 3.21
CA TYR A 52 -13.26 8.93 3.47
C TYR A 52 -13.02 8.60 4.95
N ALA A 53 -13.68 7.56 5.46
CA ALA A 53 -13.47 7.09 6.82
C ALA A 53 -12.45 5.95 6.86
N ARG A 54 -11.50 6.03 7.81
CA ARG A 54 -10.52 4.99 8.08
C ARG A 54 -10.34 4.85 9.60
N ASN A 55 -10.46 3.63 10.12
CA ASN A 55 -10.30 3.33 11.57
C ASN A 55 -11.19 4.22 12.47
N GLY A 56 -12.42 4.51 12.04
CA GLY A 56 -13.36 5.34 12.81
C GLY A 56 -13.06 6.85 12.80
N LYS A 57 -12.14 7.31 11.94
CA LYS A 57 -11.79 8.71 11.74
C LYS A 57 -12.00 9.12 10.30
N GLU A 58 -12.35 10.38 10.08
CA GLU A 58 -12.42 10.95 8.74
C GLU A 58 -11.05 11.42 8.28
N HIS A 59 -10.78 11.19 7.00
CA HIS A 59 -9.58 11.62 6.31
C HIS A 59 -9.99 12.23 4.97
N TRP A 60 -9.16 13.11 4.45
CA TRP A 60 -9.31 13.64 3.09
C TRP A 60 -8.15 13.21 2.20
N LYS A 61 -8.39 13.25 0.90
CA LYS A 61 -7.38 13.07 -0.14
C LYS A 61 -7.73 13.92 -1.35
N HIS A 62 -6.73 14.58 -1.92
CA HIS A 62 -6.80 15.28 -3.18
C HIS A 62 -6.02 14.48 -4.22
N PHE A 63 -6.73 13.85 -5.16
CA PHE A 63 -6.11 12.87 -6.06
C PHE A 63 -5.15 13.52 -7.05
N LYS A 64 -5.47 14.72 -7.55
CA LYS A 64 -4.64 15.43 -8.53
C LYS A 64 -3.28 15.83 -7.94
N GLU A 65 -3.26 16.35 -6.72
CA GLU A 65 -2.04 16.79 -6.05
C GLU A 65 -1.35 15.66 -5.25
N GLY A 66 -2.00 14.49 -5.13
CA GLY A 66 -1.46 13.35 -4.38
C GLY A 66 -1.35 13.54 -2.87
N ILE A 67 -1.95 14.61 -2.32
CA ILE A 67 -1.89 14.98 -0.89
C ILE A 67 -3.15 14.56 -0.15
N GLY A 68 -3.05 14.46 1.17
CA GLY A 68 -4.17 14.11 2.03
C GLY A 68 -3.76 14.00 3.50
N GLY A 69 -4.72 13.78 4.38
CA GLY A 69 -4.46 13.69 5.80
C GLY A 69 -5.73 13.71 6.64
N ASP A 70 -5.63 14.14 7.89
CA ASP A 70 -6.77 14.40 8.78
C ASP A 70 -7.21 15.89 8.74
N ALA A 71 -8.06 16.27 9.67
CA ALA A 71 -8.55 17.65 9.79
C ALA A 71 -7.43 18.67 10.06
N ILE A 72 -6.44 18.27 10.86
CA ILE A 72 -5.32 19.15 11.23
C ILE A 72 -4.41 19.34 10.03
N ASP A 73 -4.10 18.26 9.31
CA ASP A 73 -3.30 18.32 8.08
C ASP A 73 -3.98 19.21 7.02
N PHE A 74 -5.31 19.15 6.92
CA PHE A 74 -6.07 20.04 6.02
C PHE A 74 -5.87 21.51 6.38
N VAL A 75 -6.06 21.86 7.66
CA VAL A 75 -5.93 23.25 8.11
C VAL A 75 -4.50 23.76 8.00
N GLN A 76 -3.51 22.93 8.29
CA GLN A 76 -2.09 23.26 8.05
C GLN A 76 -1.83 23.57 6.57
N MET A 77 -2.35 22.73 5.68
CA MET A 77 -2.18 22.88 4.23
C MET A 77 -2.80 24.19 3.72
N VAL A 78 -4.04 24.51 4.14
CA VAL A 78 -4.75 25.69 3.61
C VAL A 78 -4.33 27.00 4.26
N THR A 79 -3.81 26.98 5.49
CA THR A 79 -3.44 28.19 6.25
C THR A 79 -1.94 28.41 6.38
N GLY A 80 -1.11 27.41 6.10
CA GLY A 80 0.33 27.45 6.34
C GLY A 80 0.73 27.44 7.82
N LYS A 81 -0.21 27.24 8.76
CA LYS A 81 0.05 27.26 10.20
C LYS A 81 0.80 26.02 10.66
N GLU A 82 1.59 26.18 11.72
CA GLU A 82 2.16 25.05 12.43
C GLU A 82 1.07 24.22 13.13
N LYS A 83 1.37 22.95 13.43
CA LYS A 83 0.39 21.99 13.96
C LYS A 83 -0.37 22.49 15.20
N ILE A 84 0.32 23.09 16.15
CA ILE A 84 -0.30 23.60 17.38
C ILE A 84 -1.24 24.76 17.09
N ASP A 85 -0.86 25.65 16.18
CA ASP A 85 -1.67 26.79 15.78
C ASP A 85 -2.89 26.38 14.96
N ALA A 86 -2.75 25.34 14.12
CA ALA A 86 -3.86 24.73 13.41
C ALA A 86 -4.87 24.12 14.40
N ILE A 87 -4.40 23.36 15.40
CA ILE A 87 -5.23 22.81 16.48
C ILE A 87 -6.00 23.91 17.20
N ASN A 88 -5.31 24.96 17.66
CA ASN A 88 -5.94 26.05 18.36
C ASN A 88 -6.89 26.85 17.46
N SER A 89 -6.58 26.99 16.18
CA SER A 89 -7.43 27.65 15.19
C SER A 89 -8.76 26.90 14.98
N ILE A 90 -8.73 25.57 14.89
CA ILE A 90 -9.96 24.77 14.76
C ILE A 90 -10.81 24.91 16.02
N LEU A 91 -10.20 24.71 17.20
CA LEU A 91 -10.91 24.77 18.48
C LEU A 91 -11.35 26.19 18.88
N GLY A 92 -10.67 27.24 18.39
CA GLY A 92 -11.13 28.63 18.59
C GLY A 92 -12.44 28.98 17.87
N HIS A 93 -12.87 28.12 16.94
CA HIS A 93 -14.18 28.21 16.27
C HIS A 93 -15.22 27.26 16.86
N GLU A 94 -14.96 26.63 18.01
CA GLU A 94 -15.83 25.61 18.64
C GLU A 94 -17.29 26.04 18.86
N ASN A 95 -17.54 27.30 19.05
CA ASN A 95 -18.91 27.82 19.25
C ASN A 95 -19.84 27.58 18.04
N ASN A 96 -19.28 27.17 16.89
CA ASN A 96 -20.03 26.88 15.67
C ASN A 96 -20.23 25.35 15.43
N PHE A 97 -19.67 24.49 16.29
CA PHE A 97 -19.76 23.03 16.13
C PHE A 97 -20.57 22.41 17.25
N ILE A 98 -21.54 21.60 16.88
CA ILE A 98 -22.20 20.69 17.84
C ILE A 98 -21.28 19.44 17.89
N ILE A 99 -20.38 19.42 18.89
CA ILE A 99 -19.49 18.26 19.11
C ILE A 99 -20.27 17.15 19.79
N ASN A 100 -20.74 16.20 19.01
CA ASN A 100 -21.27 14.95 19.53
C ASN A 100 -20.41 13.78 19.05
N GLU A 101 -19.33 13.47 19.81
CA GLU A 101 -18.38 12.40 19.49
C GLU A 101 -19.08 11.05 19.30
N ALA A 102 -20.09 10.75 20.12
CA ALA A 102 -20.83 9.49 20.05
C ALA A 102 -21.63 9.40 18.75
N GLU A 103 -22.37 10.45 18.38
CA GLU A 103 -23.17 10.48 17.16
C GLU A 103 -22.30 10.44 15.90
N ASN A 104 -21.18 11.15 15.89
CA ASN A 104 -20.26 11.11 14.75
C ASN A 104 -19.67 9.71 14.57
N LYS A 105 -19.24 9.06 15.65
CA LYS A 105 -18.75 7.69 15.62
C LYS A 105 -19.81 6.68 15.15
N GLU A 106 -21.03 6.80 15.66
CA GLU A 106 -22.16 5.97 15.23
C GLU A 106 -22.50 6.20 13.76
N ARG A 107 -22.51 7.47 13.30
CA ARG A 107 -22.69 7.81 11.89
C ARG A 107 -21.64 7.15 11.00
N LEU A 108 -20.36 7.25 11.34
CA LEU A 108 -19.27 6.65 10.58
C LEU A 108 -19.38 5.11 10.52
N ILE A 109 -19.70 4.47 11.64
CA ILE A 109 -19.93 3.02 11.68
C ILE A 109 -21.10 2.62 10.78
N ARG A 110 -22.21 3.38 10.82
CA ARG A 110 -23.39 3.14 9.99
C ARG A 110 -23.05 3.30 8.50
N GLU A 111 -22.37 4.37 8.10
CA GLU A 111 -21.96 4.62 6.72
C GLU A 111 -21.02 3.52 6.21
N GLN A 112 -20.07 3.07 7.03
CA GLN A 112 -19.18 1.96 6.67
C GLN A 112 -19.96 0.66 6.46
N LYS A 113 -20.94 0.38 7.32
CA LYS A 113 -21.80 -0.80 7.20
C LYS A 113 -22.68 -0.74 5.94
N GLU A 114 -23.31 0.40 5.68
CA GLU A 114 -24.11 0.61 4.47
C GLU A 114 -23.27 0.47 3.19
N LYS A 115 -22.07 1.02 3.19
CA LYS A 115 -21.12 0.86 2.07
C LYS A 115 -20.77 -0.61 1.86
N ALA A 116 -20.41 -1.32 2.93
CA ALA A 116 -20.08 -2.74 2.87
C ALA A 116 -21.25 -3.58 2.35
N ASP A 117 -22.49 -3.27 2.76
CA ASP A 117 -23.69 -3.94 2.27
C ASP A 117 -23.98 -3.63 0.79
N LYS A 118 -23.78 -2.39 0.35
CA LYS A 118 -23.86 -2.01 -1.07
C LYS A 118 -22.81 -2.72 -1.91
N ASP A 119 -21.56 -2.76 -1.45
CA ASP A 119 -20.48 -3.46 -2.14
C ASP A 119 -20.75 -4.96 -2.23
N ARG A 120 -21.25 -5.57 -1.15
CA ARG A 120 -21.65 -6.99 -1.13
C ARG A 120 -22.77 -7.31 -2.15
N LYS A 121 -23.80 -6.47 -2.24
CA LYS A 121 -24.87 -6.62 -3.24
C LYS A 121 -24.33 -6.50 -4.66
N LYS A 122 -23.44 -5.55 -4.93
CA LYS A 122 -22.78 -5.38 -6.24
C LYS A 122 -21.90 -6.57 -6.56
N MET A 123 -21.08 -7.05 -5.63
CA MET A 123 -20.25 -8.24 -5.81
C MET A 123 -21.11 -9.46 -6.19
N PHE A 124 -22.20 -9.68 -5.47
CA PHE A 124 -23.12 -10.78 -5.78
C PHE A 124 -23.72 -10.67 -7.19
N ALA A 125 -24.14 -9.49 -7.60
CA ALA A 125 -24.67 -9.25 -8.96
C ALA A 125 -23.60 -9.49 -10.04
N ILE A 126 -22.37 -9.06 -9.81
CA ILE A 126 -21.24 -9.30 -10.71
C ILE A 126 -20.98 -10.80 -10.85
N LEU A 127 -20.95 -11.53 -9.74
CA LEU A 127 -20.72 -12.97 -9.71
C LEU A 127 -21.80 -13.74 -10.47
N LYS A 128 -23.05 -13.42 -10.20
CA LYS A 128 -24.19 -14.05 -10.87
C LYS A 128 -24.13 -13.90 -12.39
N ASN A 129 -23.60 -12.78 -12.87
CA ASN A 129 -23.55 -12.44 -14.30
C ASN A 129 -22.14 -12.62 -14.90
N SER A 130 -21.27 -13.38 -14.27
CA SER A 130 -19.92 -13.65 -14.76
C SER A 130 -19.73 -15.15 -15.02
N VAL A 131 -18.90 -15.45 -16.01
CA VAL A 131 -18.50 -16.82 -16.36
C VAL A 131 -17.05 -17.07 -15.96
N PRO A 132 -16.64 -18.30 -15.69
CA PRO A 132 -15.23 -18.65 -15.51
C PRO A 132 -14.38 -18.21 -16.70
N LEU A 133 -13.12 -17.85 -16.47
CA LEU A 133 -12.22 -17.40 -17.53
C LEU A 133 -12.18 -18.38 -18.72
N ILE A 134 -12.08 -19.66 -18.44
CA ILE A 134 -11.96 -20.71 -19.47
C ILE A 134 -13.18 -20.79 -20.41
N GLU A 135 -14.32 -20.27 -19.98
CA GLU A 135 -15.58 -20.25 -20.77
C GLU A 135 -15.71 -18.96 -21.62
N SER A 136 -14.73 -18.04 -21.56
CA SER A 136 -14.78 -16.74 -22.25
C SER A 136 -13.62 -16.56 -23.19
N ASN A 137 -13.88 -16.64 -24.51
CA ASN A 137 -12.88 -16.34 -25.53
C ASN A 137 -12.32 -14.91 -25.40
N LEU A 138 -13.20 -13.94 -25.10
CA LEU A 138 -12.78 -12.55 -24.90
C LEU A 138 -11.88 -12.38 -23.70
N GLY A 139 -12.21 -13.05 -22.58
CA GLY A 139 -11.36 -13.08 -21.41
C GLY A 139 -10.00 -13.71 -21.70
N MET A 140 -10.00 -14.82 -22.44
CA MET A 140 -8.75 -15.46 -22.86
C MET A 140 -7.90 -14.58 -23.75
N SER A 141 -8.51 -13.85 -24.70
CA SER A 141 -7.79 -12.88 -25.54
C SER A 141 -7.06 -11.82 -24.73
N TYR A 142 -7.65 -11.33 -23.63
CA TYR A 142 -7.00 -10.38 -22.73
C TYR A 142 -5.70 -10.93 -22.16
N PHE A 143 -5.70 -12.17 -21.67
CA PHE A 143 -4.50 -12.77 -21.09
C PHE A 143 -3.47 -13.18 -22.16
N ILE A 144 -3.92 -13.60 -23.33
CA ILE A 144 -3.06 -13.88 -24.49
C ILE A 144 -2.36 -12.60 -24.95
N ASN A 145 -3.09 -11.48 -25.10
CA ASN A 145 -2.53 -10.20 -25.49
C ASN A 145 -1.45 -9.72 -24.51
N ARG A 146 -1.60 -10.06 -23.23
CA ARG A 146 -0.62 -9.76 -22.17
C ARG A 146 0.43 -10.86 -21.97
N LYS A 147 0.33 -11.95 -22.74
CA LYS A 147 1.22 -13.14 -22.67
C LYS A 147 1.35 -13.80 -21.29
N ILE A 148 0.27 -13.71 -20.50
CA ILE A 148 0.15 -14.32 -19.16
C ILE A 148 -1.01 -15.33 -19.10
N ASP A 149 -1.44 -15.84 -20.23
CA ASP A 149 -2.55 -16.80 -20.36
C ASP A 149 -2.26 -18.12 -19.65
N GLN A 150 -1.04 -18.66 -19.76
CA GLN A 150 -0.68 -19.91 -19.12
C GLN A 150 -0.67 -19.78 -17.58
N ALA A 151 -0.14 -18.67 -17.05
CA ALA A 151 -0.18 -18.40 -15.60
C ALA A 151 -1.64 -18.24 -15.12
N ALA A 152 -2.48 -17.52 -15.87
CA ALA A 152 -3.90 -17.32 -15.53
C ALA A 152 -4.68 -18.64 -15.52
N LEU A 153 -4.49 -19.49 -16.53
CA LEU A 153 -5.16 -20.80 -16.61
C LEU A 153 -4.66 -21.79 -15.55
N LYS A 154 -3.37 -21.73 -15.22
CA LYS A 154 -2.72 -22.62 -14.24
C LYS A 154 -2.78 -22.06 -12.81
N LEU A 155 -3.44 -20.93 -12.59
CA LEU A 155 -3.64 -20.38 -11.26
C LEU A 155 -4.65 -21.24 -10.48
N GLN A 156 -4.15 -22.25 -9.79
CA GLN A 156 -4.96 -23.07 -8.88
C GLN A 156 -4.80 -22.53 -7.46
N ASP A 157 -5.62 -21.55 -7.11
CA ASP A 157 -5.63 -20.97 -5.76
C ASP A 157 -7.08 -20.93 -5.23
N PRO A 158 -7.35 -21.55 -4.09
CA PRO A 158 -8.71 -21.53 -3.51
C PRO A 158 -9.16 -20.12 -3.12
N ASN A 159 -8.24 -19.17 -3.00
CA ASN A 159 -8.52 -17.81 -2.59
C ASN A 159 -8.61 -16.81 -3.75
N ILE A 160 -8.23 -17.23 -4.98
CA ILE A 160 -8.26 -16.37 -6.18
C ILE A 160 -9.02 -17.06 -7.27
N GLU A 161 -10.01 -16.39 -7.84
CA GLU A 161 -10.77 -16.89 -8.99
C GLU A 161 -10.84 -15.79 -10.06
N ILE A 162 -10.57 -16.16 -11.31
CA ILE A 162 -10.64 -15.25 -12.46
C ILE A 162 -11.90 -15.56 -13.25
N ARG A 163 -12.70 -14.54 -13.48
CA ARG A 163 -13.96 -14.62 -14.21
C ARG A 163 -14.08 -13.48 -15.22
N VAL A 164 -15.05 -13.58 -16.12
CA VAL A 164 -15.38 -12.53 -17.09
C VAL A 164 -16.83 -12.12 -16.89
N ASN A 165 -17.05 -10.81 -16.78
CA ASN A 165 -18.37 -10.22 -16.65
C ASN A 165 -18.66 -9.36 -17.86
N SER A 166 -19.77 -9.64 -18.56
CA SER A 166 -20.25 -8.87 -19.70
C SER A 166 -21.67 -8.41 -19.46
N PHE A 167 -21.96 -7.15 -19.72
CA PHE A 167 -23.31 -6.60 -19.60
C PHE A 167 -23.51 -5.41 -20.55
N LYS A 168 -24.77 -5.07 -20.83
CA LYS A 168 -25.11 -3.88 -21.60
C LYS A 168 -25.38 -2.71 -20.67
N SER A 169 -24.77 -1.55 -20.96
CA SER A 169 -25.08 -0.30 -20.28
C SER A 169 -26.53 0.14 -20.58
N LYS A 170 -27.00 1.14 -19.83
CA LYS A 170 -28.31 1.75 -20.09
C LYS A 170 -28.44 2.34 -21.50
N GLU A 171 -27.32 2.68 -22.12
CA GLU A 171 -27.21 3.24 -23.48
C GLU A 171 -27.03 2.12 -24.53
N GLY A 172 -27.15 0.85 -24.13
CA GLY A 172 -27.02 -0.30 -25.02
C GLY A 172 -25.56 -0.70 -25.37
N LYS A 173 -24.56 0.02 -24.85
CA LYS A 173 -23.13 -0.29 -25.06
C LYS A 173 -22.75 -1.54 -24.28
N GLU A 174 -22.09 -2.47 -24.96
CA GLU A 174 -21.52 -3.65 -24.33
C GLU A 174 -20.28 -3.25 -23.49
N ILE A 175 -20.27 -3.72 -22.24
CA ILE A 175 -19.19 -3.50 -21.28
C ILE A 175 -18.67 -4.86 -20.84
N ASN A 176 -17.39 -5.09 -21.07
CA ASN A 176 -16.72 -6.33 -20.72
C ASN A 176 -15.62 -6.08 -19.69
N ASN A 177 -15.50 -7.00 -18.72
CA ASN A 177 -14.53 -6.84 -17.63
C ASN A 177 -13.91 -8.18 -17.28
N ILE A 178 -12.61 -8.18 -16.99
CA ILE A 178 -11.97 -9.22 -16.21
C ILE A 178 -12.30 -9.00 -14.74
N VAL A 179 -12.67 -10.03 -14.05
CA VAL A 179 -13.10 -10.01 -12.65
C VAL A 179 -12.20 -10.94 -11.85
N TYR A 180 -11.41 -10.37 -10.95
CA TYR A 180 -10.61 -11.11 -9.97
C TYR A 180 -11.39 -11.17 -8.66
N LEU A 181 -11.66 -12.36 -8.20
CA LEU A 181 -12.35 -12.64 -6.95
C LEU A 181 -11.35 -13.12 -5.92
N PHE A 182 -11.19 -12.34 -4.88
CA PHE A 182 -10.32 -12.68 -3.78
C PHE A 182 -11.15 -13.15 -2.58
N LYS A 183 -11.13 -14.46 -2.34
CA LYS A 183 -11.93 -15.12 -1.32
C LYS A 183 -11.28 -14.97 0.07
N GLY A 184 -12.07 -14.71 1.09
CA GLY A 184 -11.60 -14.71 2.47
C GLY A 184 -11.70 -16.10 3.11
N LYS A 185 -10.90 -16.38 4.13
CA LYS A 185 -11.02 -17.60 4.98
C LYS A 185 -12.23 -17.54 5.94
N ALA A 186 -13.29 -16.80 5.63
CA ALA A 186 -14.49 -16.76 6.47
C ALA A 186 -15.28 -18.05 6.33
N LYS A 187 -15.92 -18.51 7.43
CA LYS A 187 -16.73 -19.75 7.48
C LYS A 187 -17.81 -19.87 6.40
N ASN A 188 -18.16 -18.77 5.73
CA ASN A 188 -19.27 -18.68 4.79
C ASN A 188 -18.85 -18.40 3.34
N ASN A 189 -17.62 -18.68 2.90
CA ASN A 189 -17.14 -18.38 1.54
C ASN A 189 -17.46 -16.95 1.07
N SER A 190 -17.53 -15.98 1.98
CA SER A 190 -17.76 -14.59 1.64
C SER A 190 -16.55 -14.04 0.91
N HIS A 191 -16.74 -13.55 -0.31
CA HIS A 191 -15.67 -12.91 -1.06
C HIS A 191 -15.15 -11.71 -0.28
N ARG A 192 -13.83 -11.62 -0.14
CA ARG A 192 -13.20 -10.53 0.59
C ARG A 192 -13.26 -9.24 -0.21
N PHE A 193 -12.94 -9.31 -1.48
CA PHE A 193 -13.08 -8.19 -2.41
C PHE A 193 -13.08 -8.68 -3.87
N VAL A 194 -13.51 -7.79 -4.75
CA VAL A 194 -13.55 -7.96 -6.20
C VAL A 194 -12.76 -6.82 -6.83
N LEU A 195 -11.82 -7.16 -7.70
CA LEU A 195 -11.18 -6.24 -8.63
C LEU A 195 -11.75 -6.48 -10.02
N MET A 196 -12.26 -5.44 -10.66
CA MET A 196 -12.67 -5.48 -12.07
C MET A 196 -11.78 -4.59 -12.89
N LYS A 197 -11.36 -5.10 -14.05
CA LYS A 197 -10.64 -4.34 -15.07
C LYS A 197 -11.41 -4.42 -16.38
N GLY A 198 -11.77 -3.25 -16.92
CA GLY A 198 -12.48 -3.16 -18.19
C GLY A 198 -11.61 -3.59 -19.36
N ILE A 199 -12.21 -4.30 -20.31
CA ILE A 199 -11.59 -4.72 -21.55
C ILE A 199 -12.44 -4.30 -22.75
N ASP A 200 -11.79 -4.02 -23.87
CA ASP A 200 -12.46 -3.74 -25.14
C ASP A 200 -12.88 -5.06 -25.86
N LYS A 201 -13.48 -4.93 -27.02
CA LYS A 201 -13.93 -6.07 -27.85
C LYS A 201 -12.77 -6.94 -28.37
N ASP A 202 -11.55 -6.42 -28.38
CA ASP A 202 -10.37 -7.12 -28.88
C ASP A 202 -9.52 -7.70 -27.74
N GLY A 203 -10.02 -7.58 -26.49
CA GLY A 203 -9.32 -8.07 -25.30
C GLY A 203 -8.19 -7.18 -24.82
N ASN A 204 -8.19 -5.87 -25.13
CA ASN A 204 -7.22 -4.95 -24.59
C ASN A 204 -7.80 -4.18 -23.40
N LYS A 205 -6.95 -3.69 -22.51
CA LYS A 205 -7.33 -2.88 -21.35
C LYS A 205 -7.98 -1.56 -21.81
N ASN A 206 -9.14 -1.23 -21.28
CA ASN A 206 -9.85 0.01 -21.62
C ASN A 206 -9.80 1.10 -20.53
N GLY A 207 -8.93 0.95 -19.54
CA GLY A 207 -8.71 1.93 -18.47
C GLY A 207 -9.72 1.92 -17.33
N VAL A 208 -10.83 1.18 -17.42
CA VAL A 208 -11.80 1.07 -16.33
C VAL A 208 -11.25 0.14 -15.25
N LYS A 209 -11.25 0.61 -13.99
CA LYS A 209 -10.88 -0.18 -12.82
C LYS A 209 -11.91 0.05 -11.71
N LEU A 210 -12.43 -1.01 -11.13
CA LEU A 210 -13.38 -0.96 -10.02
C LEU A 210 -12.96 -1.93 -8.92
N ASN A 211 -12.83 -1.42 -7.71
CA ASN A 211 -12.61 -2.22 -6.51
C ASN A 211 -13.87 -2.21 -5.64
N LEU A 212 -14.33 -3.38 -5.23
CA LEU A 212 -15.45 -3.55 -4.31
C LEU A 212 -15.02 -4.37 -3.10
N GLY A 213 -15.38 -3.90 -1.91
CA GLY A 213 -14.96 -4.50 -0.65
C GLY A 213 -13.58 -4.03 -0.18
N ASN A 214 -13.01 -4.74 0.79
CA ASN A 214 -11.74 -4.38 1.43
C ASN A 214 -10.57 -5.05 0.71
N SER A 215 -9.89 -4.31 -0.15
CA SER A 215 -8.64 -4.73 -0.77
C SER A 215 -7.58 -5.00 0.29
N ARG A 216 -6.87 -6.13 0.16
CA ARG A 216 -5.79 -6.56 1.06
C ARG A 216 -4.75 -7.36 0.30
N PRO A 217 -3.52 -7.47 0.80
CA PRO A 217 -2.55 -8.39 0.24
C PRO A 217 -3.08 -9.82 0.21
N VAL A 218 -2.74 -10.52 -0.85
CA VAL A 218 -3.08 -11.94 -1.04
C VAL A 218 -1.79 -12.74 -1.19
N ILE A 219 -1.67 -13.83 -0.43
CA ILE A 219 -0.52 -14.71 -0.47
C ILE A 219 -0.92 -15.97 -1.24
N HIS A 220 -0.18 -16.27 -2.30
CA HIS A 220 -0.25 -17.51 -3.05
C HIS A 220 1.02 -18.31 -2.82
N GLN A 221 0.89 -19.54 -2.35
CA GLN A 221 2.00 -20.46 -2.15
C GLN A 221 1.69 -21.79 -2.84
N SER A 222 2.40 -22.10 -3.90
CA SER A 222 2.28 -23.39 -4.61
C SER A 222 3.43 -24.35 -4.30
N GLU A 223 4.61 -23.81 -3.94
CA GLU A 223 5.77 -24.63 -3.59
C GLU A 223 6.40 -24.16 -2.27
N TYR A 224 6.76 -25.12 -1.41
CA TYR A 224 7.53 -24.84 -0.20
C TYR A 224 8.99 -24.58 -0.54
N ASN A 225 9.68 -23.80 0.31
CA ASN A 225 11.12 -23.47 0.19
C ASN A 225 11.50 -22.69 -1.09
N LYS A 226 10.53 -22.15 -1.81
CA LYS A 226 10.80 -21.21 -2.90
C LYS A 226 10.52 -19.78 -2.44
N PRO A 227 11.27 -18.79 -2.94
CA PRO A 227 11.05 -17.40 -2.59
C PRO A 227 9.65 -16.94 -3.02
N PHE A 228 9.14 -15.95 -2.30
CA PHE A 228 7.95 -15.22 -2.70
C PHE A 228 8.37 -13.94 -3.43
N ILE A 229 7.72 -13.64 -4.55
CA ILE A 229 7.81 -12.32 -5.14
C ILE A 229 6.64 -11.46 -4.64
N ILE A 230 6.94 -10.22 -4.24
CA ILE A 230 5.95 -9.22 -3.81
C ILE A 230 5.70 -8.29 -5.00
N CYS A 231 4.47 -8.29 -5.50
CA CYS A 231 4.03 -7.51 -6.66
C CYS A 231 2.97 -6.49 -6.28
N GLU A 232 2.80 -5.43 -7.08
CA GLU A 232 1.78 -4.42 -6.84
C GLU A 232 0.37 -4.95 -7.13
N GLY A 233 0.20 -5.73 -8.20
CA GLY A 233 -1.08 -6.21 -8.66
C GLY A 233 -1.08 -7.67 -9.11
N ILE A 234 -2.29 -8.21 -9.29
CA ILE A 234 -2.47 -9.62 -9.67
C ILE A 234 -1.89 -9.94 -11.06
N GLU A 235 -1.89 -8.99 -11.99
CA GLU A 235 -1.32 -9.19 -13.33
C GLU A 235 0.20 -9.30 -13.28
N ASP A 236 0.86 -8.50 -12.44
CA ASP A 236 2.29 -8.58 -12.19
C ASP A 236 2.65 -9.90 -11.51
N SER A 237 1.79 -10.36 -10.59
CA SER A 237 1.92 -11.67 -9.95
C SER A 237 1.77 -12.81 -10.96
N LEU A 238 0.88 -12.69 -11.95
CA LEU A 238 0.77 -13.65 -13.06
C LEU A 238 1.97 -13.56 -14.00
N SER A 239 2.48 -12.37 -14.26
CA SER A 239 3.72 -12.15 -15.03
C SER A 239 4.91 -12.81 -14.33
N ALA A 240 5.02 -12.66 -13.01
CA ALA A 240 6.05 -13.36 -12.23
C ALA A 240 5.93 -14.89 -12.35
N LYS A 241 4.72 -15.45 -12.40
CA LYS A 241 4.52 -16.89 -12.64
C LYS A 241 4.98 -17.31 -14.03
N GLU A 242 4.77 -16.51 -15.06
CA GLU A 242 5.28 -16.75 -16.42
C GLU A 242 6.82 -16.73 -16.44
N LEU A 243 7.45 -15.88 -15.64
CA LEU A 243 8.89 -15.79 -15.43
C LEU A 243 9.47 -16.89 -14.51
N GLY A 244 8.61 -17.80 -14.02
CA GLY A 244 9.05 -19.00 -13.28
C GLY A 244 8.86 -18.95 -11.77
N TYR A 245 8.41 -17.84 -11.19
CA TYR A 245 8.09 -17.78 -9.75
C TYR A 245 6.93 -18.73 -9.41
N LYS A 246 7.04 -19.40 -8.27
CA LYS A 246 6.02 -20.34 -7.78
C LYS A 246 5.11 -19.71 -6.74
N ASN A 247 5.67 -18.78 -5.98
CA ASN A 247 4.96 -18.14 -4.87
C ASN A 247 4.94 -16.62 -5.08
N PHE A 248 3.83 -15.96 -4.72
CA PHE A 248 3.75 -14.51 -4.79
C PHE A 248 2.93 -13.92 -3.64
N ILE A 249 3.17 -12.65 -3.36
CA ILE A 249 2.32 -11.79 -2.54
C ILE A 249 1.84 -10.64 -3.43
N ASP A 250 0.57 -10.66 -3.77
CA ASP A 250 -0.08 -9.57 -4.49
C ASP A 250 -0.56 -8.53 -3.47
N LEU A 251 -0.03 -7.31 -3.56
CA LEU A 251 -0.45 -6.21 -2.68
C LEU A 251 -1.85 -5.69 -3.04
N ASN A 252 -2.31 -5.87 -4.28
CA ASN A 252 -3.50 -5.23 -4.85
C ASN A 252 -3.47 -3.70 -4.89
N SER A 253 -2.45 -3.07 -4.41
CA SER A 253 -2.06 -1.66 -4.46
C SER A 253 -0.90 -1.41 -3.51
N THR A 254 -0.01 -0.48 -3.83
CA THR A 254 1.05 0.03 -2.94
C THR A 254 0.50 0.55 -1.60
N SER A 255 -0.75 1.04 -1.58
CA SER A 255 -1.41 1.49 -0.33
C SER A 255 -1.58 0.38 0.72
N ASN A 256 -1.52 -0.89 0.31
CA ASN A 256 -1.60 -2.04 1.20
C ASN A 256 -0.26 -2.46 1.82
N ILE A 257 0.84 -1.76 1.53
CA ILE A 257 2.16 -2.08 2.08
C ILE A 257 2.16 -2.08 3.63
N ASN A 258 1.47 -1.14 4.25
CA ASN A 258 1.32 -1.09 5.71
C ASN A 258 0.60 -2.32 6.26
N PHE A 259 -0.36 -2.84 5.49
CA PHE A 259 -1.08 -4.05 5.88
C PHE A 259 -0.18 -5.29 5.79
N LEU A 260 0.67 -5.36 4.75
CA LEU A 260 1.68 -6.41 4.65
C LEU A 260 2.64 -6.36 5.84
N MET A 261 3.21 -5.20 6.15
CA MET A 261 4.12 -5.01 7.29
C MET A 261 3.48 -5.44 8.62
N ASN A 262 2.21 -5.07 8.85
CA ASN A 262 1.48 -5.54 10.03
C ASN A 262 1.32 -7.07 10.05
N SER A 263 1.03 -7.67 8.88
CA SER A 263 0.93 -9.12 8.77
C SER A 263 2.27 -9.80 9.03
N MET A 264 3.38 -9.19 8.61
CA MET A 264 4.74 -9.65 8.90
C MET A 264 5.01 -9.66 10.41
N ASN A 265 4.57 -8.65 11.15
CA ASN A 265 4.68 -8.63 12.62
C ASN A 265 3.82 -9.71 13.28
N ILE A 266 2.56 -9.85 12.88
CA ILE A 266 1.61 -10.81 13.47
C ILE A 266 2.04 -12.25 13.17
N CYS A 267 2.47 -12.53 11.94
CA CYS A 267 2.87 -13.85 11.48
C CYS A 267 4.40 -13.99 11.39
N ARG A 268 5.13 -13.32 12.29
CA ARG A 268 6.59 -13.17 12.25
C ARG A 268 7.33 -14.46 11.95
N LYS A 269 7.01 -15.56 12.65
CA LYS A 269 7.67 -16.85 12.45
C LYS A 269 7.57 -17.36 11.00
N TRP A 270 6.42 -17.18 10.37
CA TRP A 270 6.24 -17.59 8.99
C TRP A 270 7.09 -16.73 8.05
N PHE A 271 7.09 -15.41 8.25
CA PHE A 271 7.88 -14.51 7.42
C PHE A 271 9.40 -14.71 7.59
N LEU A 272 9.90 -14.99 8.80
CA LEU A 272 11.32 -15.28 9.04
C LEU A 272 11.78 -16.60 8.40
N ASN A 273 10.86 -17.57 8.22
CA ASN A 273 11.18 -18.86 7.61
C ASN A 273 11.11 -18.84 6.08
N ASN A 274 10.72 -17.74 5.47
CA ASN A 274 10.60 -17.59 4.03
C ASN A 274 11.53 -16.47 3.53
N SER A 275 11.86 -16.51 2.25
CA SER A 275 12.60 -15.45 1.56
C SER A 275 11.66 -14.72 0.60
N PHE A 276 11.90 -13.42 0.43
CA PHE A 276 11.07 -12.53 -0.36
C PHE A 276 11.91 -11.74 -1.34
N GLU A 277 11.37 -11.55 -2.52
CA GLU A 277 11.87 -10.64 -3.53
C GLU A 277 10.79 -9.59 -3.76
N VAL A 278 11.16 -8.34 -4.00
CA VAL A 278 10.18 -7.26 -4.24
C VAL A 278 10.35 -6.72 -5.64
N CYS A 279 9.23 -6.59 -6.34
CA CYS A 279 9.14 -5.97 -7.66
C CYS A 279 7.78 -5.27 -7.75
N LEU A 280 7.79 -3.95 -7.63
CA LEU A 280 6.59 -3.11 -7.74
C LEU A 280 6.70 -2.23 -8.99
N ASP A 281 5.62 -1.53 -9.33
CA ASP A 281 5.62 -0.62 -10.48
C ASP A 281 6.73 0.43 -10.36
N ASN A 282 7.40 0.73 -11.47
CA ASN A 282 8.51 1.69 -11.56
C ASN A 282 7.99 3.14 -11.57
N ASP A 283 7.10 3.44 -10.64
CA ASP A 283 6.61 4.78 -10.40
C ASP A 283 7.05 5.30 -9.02
N LYS A 284 6.70 6.53 -8.70
CA LYS A 284 7.02 7.13 -7.40
C LYS A 284 6.43 6.34 -6.23
N ALA A 285 5.20 5.84 -6.37
CA ALA A 285 4.50 5.13 -5.30
C ALA A 285 5.11 3.75 -5.05
N GLY A 286 5.47 3.01 -6.11
CA GLY A 286 6.18 1.74 -6.02
C GLY A 286 7.54 1.88 -5.35
N ARG A 287 8.36 2.83 -5.79
CA ARG A 287 9.67 3.10 -5.18
C ARG A 287 9.59 3.50 -3.71
N GLU A 288 8.62 4.34 -3.33
CA GLU A 288 8.39 4.70 -1.92
C GLU A 288 7.94 3.49 -1.09
N ALA A 289 7.10 2.62 -1.65
CA ALA A 289 6.65 1.40 -0.99
C ALA A 289 7.78 0.40 -0.78
N ILE A 290 8.65 0.19 -1.79
CA ILE A 290 9.87 -0.65 -1.68
C ILE A 290 10.77 -0.12 -0.57
N LYS A 291 11.09 1.18 -0.61
CA LYS A 291 11.92 1.81 0.42
C LYS A 291 11.35 1.61 1.83
N LYS A 292 10.04 1.78 1.97
CA LYS A 292 9.34 1.60 3.25
C LYS A 292 9.38 0.15 3.73
N LEU A 293 9.16 -0.80 2.83
CA LEU A 293 9.21 -2.23 3.15
C LEU A 293 10.61 -2.67 3.56
N LYS A 294 11.65 -2.25 2.81
CA LYS A 294 13.05 -2.54 3.15
C LYS A 294 13.44 -1.97 4.51
N THR A 295 13.08 -0.70 4.77
CA THR A 295 13.31 -0.08 6.07
C THR A 295 12.64 -0.87 7.19
N PHE A 296 11.40 -1.33 7.00
CA PHE A 296 10.70 -2.16 7.97
C PHE A 296 11.36 -3.53 8.16
N CYS A 297 11.81 -4.17 7.10
CA CYS A 297 12.43 -5.50 7.16
C CYS A 297 13.80 -5.49 7.82
N ASN A 298 14.49 -4.36 7.80
CA ASN A 298 15.78 -4.16 8.47
C ASN A 298 15.65 -3.80 9.95
N ILE A 299 14.45 -3.90 10.54
CA ILE A 299 14.26 -3.67 11.98
C ILE A 299 15.01 -4.74 12.79
N ILE A 300 15.81 -4.26 13.71
CA ILE A 300 16.56 -5.08 14.67
C ILE A 300 15.60 -5.90 15.53
N ASP A 301 15.92 -7.16 15.76
CA ASP A 301 15.19 -8.02 16.68
C ASP A 301 15.15 -7.38 18.09
N PRO A 302 14.02 -7.41 18.79
CA PRO A 302 13.93 -6.94 20.17
C PRO A 302 14.98 -7.53 21.12
N SER A 303 15.43 -8.77 20.87
CA SER A 303 16.50 -9.39 21.65
C SER A 303 17.84 -8.67 21.51
N GLU A 304 18.05 -7.93 20.44
CA GLU A 304 19.30 -7.18 20.16
C GLU A 304 19.25 -5.72 20.60
N LEU A 305 18.11 -5.28 21.15
CA LEU A 305 17.95 -3.93 21.65
C LEU A 305 19.01 -3.56 22.70
N ALA A 306 19.45 -4.55 23.47
CA ALA A 306 20.55 -4.38 24.43
C ALA A 306 21.87 -4.05 23.73
N GLY A 307 22.16 -4.69 22.58
CA GLY A 307 23.33 -4.39 21.75
C GLY A 307 23.27 -2.99 21.16
N VAL A 308 22.11 -2.59 20.61
CA VAL A 308 21.88 -1.23 20.09
C VAL A 308 22.04 -0.18 21.18
N LYS A 309 21.46 -0.42 22.37
CA LYS A 309 21.63 0.48 23.52
C LYS A 309 23.10 0.61 23.93
N LYS A 310 23.83 -0.51 23.93
CA LYS A 310 25.28 -0.53 24.23
C LYS A 310 26.08 0.26 23.18
N TYR A 311 25.78 0.05 21.90
CA TYR A 311 26.40 0.79 20.80
C TYR A 311 26.16 2.30 20.92
N PHE A 312 24.92 2.71 21.12
CA PHE A 312 24.57 4.13 21.27
C PHE A 312 25.21 4.77 22.51
N ASN A 313 25.28 4.07 23.63
CA ASN A 313 25.97 4.54 24.82
C ASN A 313 27.47 4.73 24.55
N ASN A 314 28.08 3.84 23.78
CA ASN A 314 29.49 4.00 23.38
C ASN A 314 29.69 5.23 22.50
N VAL A 315 28.81 5.49 21.53
CA VAL A 315 28.87 6.68 20.66
C VAL A 315 28.66 7.96 21.47
N ILE A 316 27.77 7.98 22.44
CA ILE A 316 27.53 9.14 23.32
C ILE A 316 28.76 9.45 24.18
N ASN A 317 29.43 8.41 24.64
CA ASN A 317 30.61 8.57 25.51
C ASN A 317 31.88 8.93 24.74
N HIS A 318 31.90 8.68 23.42
CA HIS A 318 33.05 8.99 22.55
C HIS A 318 32.56 9.77 21.31
N PRO A 319 32.06 10.98 21.48
CA PRO A 319 31.43 11.72 20.39
C PRO A 319 32.45 12.20 19.36
N GLY A 320 32.40 11.63 18.16
CA GLY A 320 33.15 12.16 17.00
C GLY A 320 32.34 13.19 16.19
N ASP A 321 30.98 13.15 16.32
CA ASP A 321 30.04 14.00 15.58
C ASP A 321 28.90 14.47 16.51
N THR A 322 28.78 15.80 16.69
CA THR A 322 27.85 16.39 17.64
C THR A 322 26.39 16.36 17.22
N ASP A 323 26.12 16.32 15.92
CA ASP A 323 24.72 16.34 15.39
C ASP A 323 24.02 14.99 15.59
N ASN A 324 24.75 13.90 15.47
CA ASN A 324 24.22 12.56 15.70
C ASN A 324 23.94 12.26 17.17
N VAL A 325 24.68 12.85 18.10
CA VAL A 325 24.55 12.60 19.56
C VAL A 325 23.16 13.00 20.07
N LYS A 326 22.59 14.11 19.56
CA LYS A 326 21.25 14.55 19.96
C LYS A 326 20.18 13.56 19.49
N ALA A 327 20.25 13.14 18.22
CA ALA A 327 19.31 12.18 17.65
C ALA A 327 19.40 10.81 18.35
N ILE A 328 20.61 10.37 18.70
CA ILE A 328 20.85 9.14 19.49
C ILE A 328 20.24 9.26 20.88
N LYS A 329 20.43 10.38 21.59
CA LYS A 329 19.82 10.59 22.92
C LYS A 329 18.29 10.58 22.87
N ASP A 330 17.69 11.20 21.85
CA ASP A 330 16.24 11.23 21.66
C ASP A 330 15.71 9.81 21.35
N THR A 331 16.41 9.05 20.54
CA THR A 331 16.09 7.64 20.24
C THR A 331 16.19 6.77 21.48
N LEU A 332 17.26 6.87 22.26
CA LEU A 332 17.43 6.14 23.53
C LEU A 332 16.36 6.50 24.55
N LYS A 333 15.92 7.77 24.58
CA LYS A 333 14.83 8.22 25.45
C LYS A 333 13.50 7.59 25.07
N ILE A 334 13.23 7.46 23.77
CA ILE A 334 12.05 6.78 23.25
C ILE A 334 12.13 5.28 23.60
N MET A 335 13.27 4.63 23.31
CA MET A 335 13.50 3.21 23.62
C MET A 335 13.46 2.91 25.14
N GLY A 336 13.84 3.88 25.97
CA GLY A 336 13.79 3.76 27.43
C GLY A 336 12.40 3.80 28.05
N LYS A 337 11.39 4.26 27.30
CA LYS A 337 10.00 4.26 27.76
C LYS A 337 9.33 2.89 27.67
N PHE A 338 9.91 1.95 26.93
CA PHE A 338 9.34 0.63 26.67
C PHE A 338 10.22 -0.44 27.28
N ASN A 339 9.66 -1.28 28.12
CA ASN A 339 10.32 -2.48 28.67
C ASN A 339 10.52 -3.54 27.57
N ASP A 340 9.65 -3.56 26.59
CA ASP A 340 9.73 -4.41 25.39
C ASP A 340 9.25 -3.60 24.15
N ILE A 341 9.87 -3.80 22.98
CA ILE A 341 9.40 -3.22 21.70
C ILE A 341 7.97 -3.64 21.35
N LYS A 342 7.50 -4.77 21.90
CA LYS A 342 6.12 -5.22 21.75
C LYS A 342 5.09 -4.22 22.28
N ASP A 343 5.48 -3.37 23.21
CA ASP A 343 4.63 -2.36 23.83
C ASP A 343 4.59 -1.06 22.99
N CYS A 344 5.44 -0.94 21.97
CA CYS A 344 5.46 0.22 21.08
C CYS A 344 4.26 0.18 20.12
N ASN A 345 3.57 1.30 20.00
CA ASN A 345 2.62 1.48 18.91
C ASN A 345 3.36 1.66 17.56
N GLN A 346 2.62 1.59 16.44
CA GLN A 346 3.22 1.64 15.09
C GLN A 346 3.96 2.94 14.77
N GLU A 347 3.52 4.07 15.32
CA GLU A 347 4.17 5.36 15.11
C GLU A 347 5.49 5.42 15.86
N GLU A 348 5.53 4.89 17.07
CA GLU A 348 6.74 4.80 17.89
C GLU A 348 7.77 3.84 17.28
N LEU A 349 7.32 2.67 16.80
CA LEU A 349 8.17 1.74 16.05
C LEU A 349 8.73 2.37 14.77
N ALA A 350 7.93 3.12 14.04
CA ALA A 350 8.38 3.81 12.83
C ALA A 350 9.43 4.88 13.13
N VAL A 351 9.28 5.62 14.23
CA VAL A 351 10.25 6.61 14.67
C VAL A 351 11.57 5.93 15.10
N ILE A 352 11.49 4.87 15.91
CA ILE A 352 12.68 4.10 16.33
C ILE A 352 13.40 3.54 15.11
N THR A 353 12.68 2.89 14.20
CA THR A 353 13.25 2.30 12.98
C THR A 353 13.91 3.33 12.09
N ARG A 354 13.26 4.47 11.87
CA ARG A 354 13.82 5.56 11.08
C ARG A 354 15.10 6.13 11.71
N SER A 355 15.09 6.28 13.02
CA SER A 355 16.28 6.76 13.75
C SER A 355 17.41 5.73 13.70
N LEU A 356 17.10 4.45 13.84
CA LEU A 356 18.08 3.37 13.76
C LEU A 356 18.68 3.26 12.34
N SER A 357 17.89 3.37 11.28
CA SER A 357 18.39 3.30 9.90
C SER A 357 19.29 4.49 9.50
N ILE A 358 19.15 5.63 10.19
CA ILE A 358 19.99 6.81 9.96
C ILE A 358 21.27 6.76 10.80
N LEU A 359 21.17 6.20 12.02
CA LEU A 359 22.20 6.31 13.05
C LEU A 359 23.12 5.09 13.14
N LEU A 360 22.69 3.95 12.59
CA LEU A 360 23.50 2.74 12.57
C LEU A 360 24.20 2.59 11.22
N PRO A 361 25.47 2.14 11.18
CA PRO A 361 26.16 1.80 9.96
C PRO A 361 25.39 0.73 9.16
N GLU A 362 25.43 0.79 7.83
CA GLU A 362 24.81 -0.24 6.98
C GLU A 362 25.27 -1.65 7.33
N ASP A 363 26.50 -1.80 7.78
CA ASP A 363 27.12 -3.07 8.17
C ASP A 363 26.56 -3.63 9.47
N TYR A 364 26.05 -2.74 10.35
CA TYR A 364 25.50 -3.15 11.64
C TYR A 364 24.34 -4.14 11.48
N PHE A 365 23.54 -3.98 10.43
CA PHE A 365 22.42 -4.85 10.14
C PHE A 365 22.82 -6.19 9.51
N LYS A 366 24.04 -6.31 8.95
CA LYS A 366 24.54 -7.56 8.36
C LYS A 366 24.93 -8.60 9.41
N ASP A 367 25.44 -8.16 10.55
CA ASP A 367 26.00 -9.03 11.59
C ASP A 367 24.98 -9.46 12.66
N TYR A 368 23.89 -8.72 12.82
CA TYR A 368 22.88 -8.94 13.86
C TYR A 368 21.53 -9.41 13.31
N GLY A 369 21.52 -10.10 12.22
CA GLY A 369 20.44 -10.37 11.34
C GLY A 369 19.42 -11.41 11.76
N ASN A 370 18.39 -11.03 12.51
CA ASN A 370 17.05 -11.64 12.41
C ASN A 370 16.11 -10.77 11.56
N THR A 371 16.64 -10.20 10.50
CA THR A 371 15.88 -9.44 9.53
C THR A 371 15.08 -10.38 8.63
N PHE A 372 13.90 -9.96 8.22
CA PHE A 372 13.18 -10.67 7.17
C PHE A 372 14.05 -10.73 5.91
N LYS A 373 14.19 -11.91 5.32
CA LYS A 373 15.00 -12.12 4.11
C LYS A 373 14.28 -11.49 2.92
N ILE A 374 14.52 -10.21 2.69
CA ILE A 374 13.97 -9.48 1.55
C ILE A 374 15.10 -8.91 0.71
N LYS A 375 15.00 -9.06 -0.60
CA LYS A 375 15.91 -8.46 -1.58
C LYS A 375 15.11 -7.91 -2.75
N ASP A 376 15.71 -7.05 -3.55
CA ASP A 376 15.15 -6.69 -4.84
C ASP A 376 15.09 -7.92 -5.72
N SER A 377 14.04 -8.05 -6.51
CA SER A 377 13.99 -9.00 -7.60
C SER A 377 15.08 -8.64 -8.62
N GLU A 378 15.63 -9.62 -9.29
CA GLU A 378 16.53 -9.37 -10.43
C GLU A 378 15.82 -8.54 -11.51
N TYR A 379 14.51 -8.66 -11.62
CA TYR A 379 13.69 -7.91 -12.56
C TYR A 379 13.51 -6.45 -12.18
N GLU A 380 13.58 -6.08 -10.91
CA GLU A 380 13.51 -4.68 -10.45
C GLU A 380 14.62 -3.83 -11.11
N GLY A 381 15.85 -4.34 -11.11
CA GLY A 381 16.96 -3.67 -11.77
C GLY A 381 16.79 -3.59 -13.29
N ILE A 382 16.22 -4.61 -13.93
CA ILE A 382 15.96 -4.62 -15.38
C ILE A 382 14.88 -3.61 -15.74
N ILE A 383 13.80 -3.55 -14.97
CA ILE A 383 12.72 -2.58 -15.15
C ILE A 383 13.26 -1.16 -15.11
N GLU A 384 14.09 -0.84 -14.11
CA GLU A 384 14.71 0.47 -13.96
C GLU A 384 15.66 0.80 -15.12
N GLU A 385 16.53 -0.14 -15.49
CA GLU A 385 17.56 0.05 -16.52
C GLU A 385 16.98 0.20 -17.93
N LEU A 386 15.95 -0.58 -18.25
CA LEU A 386 15.28 -0.52 -19.54
C LEU A 386 14.14 0.50 -19.60
N GLY A 387 13.83 1.19 -18.49
CA GLY A 387 12.75 2.16 -18.40
C GLY A 387 11.36 1.54 -18.56
N LEU A 388 11.22 0.26 -18.23
CA LEU A 388 9.94 -0.45 -18.23
C LEU A 388 9.09 -0.02 -17.04
N ASN A 389 7.79 -0.29 -17.09
CA ASN A 389 6.88 0.11 -16.02
C ASN A 389 6.67 -1.00 -14.99
N ASP A 390 6.47 -2.24 -15.42
CA ASP A 390 6.13 -3.37 -14.57
C ASP A 390 6.66 -4.73 -15.10
N LEU A 391 6.41 -5.81 -14.35
CA LEU A 391 6.80 -7.17 -14.75
C LEU A 391 6.10 -7.66 -16.02
N ASN A 392 4.92 -7.16 -16.34
CA ASN A 392 4.24 -7.54 -17.57
C ASN A 392 4.95 -6.99 -18.81
N ASP A 393 5.56 -5.82 -18.69
CA ASP A 393 6.38 -5.27 -19.78
C ASP A 393 7.56 -6.18 -20.07
N ILE A 394 8.23 -6.76 -19.06
CA ILE A 394 9.29 -7.76 -19.25
C ILE A 394 8.74 -8.99 -19.98
N VAL A 395 7.59 -9.53 -19.56
CA VAL A 395 6.99 -10.70 -20.23
C VAL A 395 6.67 -10.41 -21.68
N LEU A 396 6.17 -9.21 -21.98
CA LEU A 396 5.88 -8.78 -23.35
C LEU A 396 7.16 -8.69 -24.19
N GLU A 397 8.21 -8.10 -23.67
CA GLU A 397 9.52 -7.98 -24.34
C GLU A 397 10.16 -9.35 -24.57
N THR A 398 10.25 -10.17 -23.52
CA THR A 398 10.90 -11.50 -23.60
C THR A 398 10.21 -12.46 -24.56
N LYS A 399 8.88 -12.43 -24.65
CA LYS A 399 8.13 -13.30 -25.57
C LYS A 399 8.04 -12.74 -27.00
N ASN A 400 8.40 -11.48 -27.22
CA ASN A 400 8.48 -10.90 -28.57
C ASN A 400 9.82 -11.14 -29.27
N ASP A 401 10.92 -11.14 -28.51
CA ASP A 401 12.29 -11.20 -29.04
C ASP A 401 13.18 -12.04 -28.10
N PHE A 402 12.77 -13.30 -27.83
CA PHE A 402 13.40 -14.18 -26.84
C PHE A 402 14.92 -14.27 -27.00
N ASP A 403 15.42 -14.38 -28.22
CA ASP A 403 16.87 -14.53 -28.47
C ASP A 403 17.65 -13.23 -28.18
N LYS A 404 17.13 -12.05 -28.55
CA LYS A 404 17.82 -10.77 -28.36
C LYS A 404 17.82 -10.30 -26.90
N VAL A 405 16.74 -10.58 -26.16
CA VAL A 405 16.64 -10.16 -24.76
C VAL A 405 17.47 -11.08 -23.86
N VAL A 406 17.50 -12.36 -24.11
CA VAL A 406 18.39 -13.30 -23.38
C VAL A 406 19.85 -12.91 -23.59
N ASP A 407 20.26 -12.58 -24.81
CA ASP A 407 21.62 -12.13 -25.09
C ASP A 407 21.92 -10.79 -24.38
N SER A 408 21.00 -9.82 -24.44
CA SER A 408 21.15 -8.54 -23.72
C SER A 408 21.21 -8.72 -22.19
N LEU A 409 20.40 -9.61 -21.63
CA LEU A 409 20.38 -9.88 -20.20
C LEU A 409 21.64 -10.63 -19.73
N LEU A 410 22.17 -11.52 -20.57
CA LEU A 410 23.44 -12.20 -20.32
C LEU A 410 24.61 -11.22 -20.37
N ASP A 411 24.63 -10.31 -21.34
CA ASP A 411 25.65 -9.27 -21.45
C ASP A 411 25.63 -8.30 -20.26
N ILE A 412 24.46 -7.83 -19.84
CA ILE A 412 24.29 -6.98 -18.66
C ILE A 412 24.76 -7.70 -17.39
N LYS A 413 24.45 -8.99 -17.24
CA LYS A 413 24.87 -9.77 -16.07
C LYS A 413 26.39 -9.97 -16.07
N LEU A 414 26.98 -10.21 -17.21
CA LEU A 414 28.44 -10.36 -17.36
C LEU A 414 29.16 -9.05 -17.02
N GLU A 415 28.67 -7.91 -17.52
CA GLU A 415 29.23 -6.59 -17.23
C GLU A 415 29.17 -6.25 -15.73
N ARG A 416 28.08 -6.60 -15.05
CA ARG A 416 27.93 -6.40 -13.58
C ARG A 416 28.88 -7.30 -12.78
N GLU A 417 29.11 -8.53 -13.21
CA GLU A 417 30.10 -9.40 -12.56
C GLU A 417 31.52 -8.90 -12.75
N VAL A 418 31.85 -8.42 -13.93
CA VAL A 418 33.16 -7.81 -14.22
C VAL A 418 33.36 -6.49 -13.44
N ALA A 419 32.32 -5.68 -13.28
CA ALA A 419 32.38 -4.43 -12.51
C ALA A 419 32.54 -4.68 -10.98
N LYS A 420 32.06 -5.83 -10.48
CA LYS A 420 32.24 -6.22 -9.07
C LYS A 420 33.63 -6.84 -8.79
N GLN A 421 34.36 -7.24 -9.83
CA GLN A 421 35.73 -7.78 -9.71
C GLN A 421 36.81 -6.74 -9.93
N ARG A 422 36.46 -5.54 -10.34
CA ARG A 422 37.32 -4.34 -10.40
C ARG A 422 37.09 -3.46 -9.17
#